data_2be4d077f66dc69ed9e1288dc2a5e17d
#
_entry.id   2be4d077f66dc69ed9e1288dc2a5e17d
#
_cell.length_a   1.000
_cell.length_b   1.000
_cell.length_c   1.000
_cell.angle_alpha   90.00
_cell.angle_beta   90.00
_cell.angle_gamma   90.00
#
_symmetry.space_group_name_H-M   'P 1'
#
loop_
_entity.id
_entity.type
_entity.pdbx_description
1 polymer ?
#
loop_
_entity_poly.entity_id
_entity_poly.type
_entity_poly.pdbx_seq_one_letter_code
_entity_poly.pdbx_strand_id
1 'polypeptide(L)'
;MIRDMFSPDGPLNIPEYGDLKNPDGFRNLYNISAYYHVKDGTRYPAVMLTTGMNDPRVVPWEPGKMAARLQAASAGGRPVLLRVDYQGGHGLIGGTKSQMNELLADQWSFILWQTGDPEFQPRH
;
A
#
# COMPACT_ATOMS: atom_id res chain seq x y z
N MET A 1 -0.72 10.60 -0.69
CA MET A 1 -1.42 11.71 -1.41
C MET A 1 -0.65 13.03 -1.38
N ILE A 2 -0.45 13.73 -0.25
CA ILE A 2 0.18 15.08 -0.27
C ILE A 2 1.57 15.08 -0.94
N ARG A 3 2.44 14.16 -0.58
CA ARG A 3 3.77 14.06 -1.21
C ARG A 3 3.75 13.55 -2.64
N ASP A 4 2.74 12.78 -2.98
CA ASP A 4 2.52 12.27 -4.33
C ASP A 4 2.32 13.41 -5.34
N MET A 5 1.76 14.53 -4.91
CA MET A 5 1.60 15.72 -5.75
C MET A 5 2.94 16.31 -6.25
N PHE A 6 4.07 15.89 -5.67
CA PHE A 6 5.41 16.23 -6.13
C PHE A 6 6.08 15.12 -6.97
N SER A 7 5.37 14.00 -7.22
CA SER A 7 5.81 12.97 -8.16
C SER A 7 5.67 13.47 -9.60
N PRO A 8 6.29 12.80 -10.58
CA PRO A 8 6.15 13.18 -11.98
C PRO A 8 4.70 13.24 -12.47
N ASP A 9 3.83 12.36 -11.95
CA ASP A 9 2.42 12.27 -12.30
C ASP A 9 1.50 13.10 -11.39
N GLY A 10 2.04 13.64 -10.29
CA GLY A 10 1.29 14.43 -9.31
C GLY A 10 0.48 15.57 -9.92
N PRO A 11 1.03 16.40 -10.82
CA PRO A 11 0.29 17.49 -11.45
C PRO A 11 -0.94 17.05 -12.24
N LEU A 12 -0.96 15.80 -12.75
CA LEU A 12 -2.10 15.25 -13.48
C LEU A 12 -3.32 15.02 -12.58
N ASN A 13 -3.10 14.93 -11.27
CA ASN A 13 -4.13 14.68 -10.27
C ASN A 13 -4.76 15.96 -9.73
N ILE A 14 -4.23 17.14 -10.06
CA ILE A 14 -4.73 18.43 -9.57
C ILE A 14 -6.22 18.66 -9.92
N PRO A 15 -6.71 18.37 -11.14
CA PRO A 15 -8.12 18.60 -11.48
C PRO A 15 -9.08 17.77 -10.62
N GLU A 16 -8.63 16.60 -10.11
CA GLU A 16 -9.47 15.70 -9.34
C GLU A 16 -9.38 15.96 -7.83
N TYR A 17 -8.17 16.18 -7.30
CA TYR A 17 -7.94 16.24 -5.86
C TYR A 17 -7.61 17.63 -5.32
N GLY A 18 -7.33 18.58 -6.18
CA GLY A 18 -6.98 19.96 -5.82
C GLY A 18 -5.47 20.22 -5.82
N ASP A 19 -5.13 21.51 -5.80
CA ASP A 19 -3.74 21.99 -5.85
C ASP A 19 -3.25 22.33 -4.43
N LEU A 20 -2.07 21.83 -4.06
CA LEU A 20 -1.39 22.17 -2.80
C LEU A 20 -1.09 23.67 -2.64
N LYS A 21 -1.09 24.43 -3.74
CA LYS A 21 -0.84 25.89 -3.72
C LYS A 21 -1.98 26.67 -3.09
N ASN A 22 -3.14 26.07 -2.88
CA ASN A 22 -4.24 26.71 -2.19
C ASN A 22 -4.70 25.93 -0.95
N PRO A 23 -5.23 26.61 0.08
CA PRO A 23 -5.62 25.97 1.34
C PRO A 23 -6.71 24.91 1.18
N ASP A 24 -7.64 25.07 0.26
CA ASP A 24 -8.73 24.11 0.07
C ASP A 24 -8.23 22.82 -0.60
N GLY A 25 -7.37 22.93 -1.60
CA GLY A 25 -6.70 21.78 -2.21
C GLY A 25 -5.87 21.02 -1.19
N PHE A 26 -5.12 21.72 -0.33
CA PHE A 26 -4.39 21.06 0.76
C PHE A 26 -5.33 20.30 1.72
N ARG A 27 -6.44 20.94 2.15
CA ARG A 27 -7.43 20.30 3.03
C ARG A 27 -8.04 19.06 2.39
N ASN A 28 -8.39 19.14 1.11
CA ASN A 28 -8.94 18.01 0.37
C ASN A 28 -7.95 16.84 0.35
N LEU A 29 -6.71 17.10 -0.06
CA LEU A 29 -5.64 16.07 -0.09
C LEU A 29 -5.34 15.48 1.28
N TYR A 30 -5.34 16.30 2.33
CA TYR A 30 -5.16 15.83 3.71
C TYR A 30 -6.32 14.92 4.13
N ASN A 31 -7.56 15.33 3.86
CA ASN A 31 -8.75 14.57 4.26
C ASN A 31 -8.86 13.19 3.59
N ILE A 32 -8.42 13.07 2.34
CA ILE A 32 -8.44 11.78 1.62
C ILE A 32 -7.19 10.93 1.86
N SER A 33 -6.16 11.47 2.50
CA SER A 33 -4.90 10.76 2.70
C SER A 33 -4.96 9.79 3.88
N ALA A 34 -5.17 8.52 3.59
CA ALA A 34 -5.24 7.46 4.60
C ALA A 34 -4.04 7.46 5.57
N TYR A 35 -2.84 7.80 5.10
CA TYR A 35 -1.63 7.85 5.92
C TYR A 35 -1.76 8.74 7.16
N TYR A 36 -2.38 9.92 7.00
CA TYR A 36 -2.55 10.88 8.11
C TYR A 36 -3.68 10.52 9.06
N HIS A 37 -4.55 9.60 8.65
CA HIS A 37 -5.69 9.14 9.46
C HIS A 37 -5.41 7.83 10.20
N VAL A 38 -4.22 7.26 10.07
CA VAL A 38 -3.80 6.13 10.91
C VAL A 38 -3.63 6.59 12.34
N LYS A 39 -4.37 5.97 13.26
CA LYS A 39 -4.38 6.30 14.71
C LYS A 39 -3.58 5.27 15.46
N ASP A 40 -2.68 5.72 16.33
CA ASP A 40 -1.90 4.86 17.22
C ASP A 40 -2.81 4.10 18.20
N GLY A 41 -2.43 2.89 18.57
CA GLY A 41 -3.17 2.05 19.51
C GLY A 41 -4.46 1.44 18.92
N THR A 42 -4.73 1.61 17.64
CA THR A 42 -5.90 1.02 16.97
C THR A 42 -5.64 -0.44 16.65
N ARG A 43 -6.65 -1.30 16.86
CA ARG A 43 -6.61 -2.72 16.43
C ARG A 43 -6.95 -2.81 14.95
N TYR A 44 -5.96 -2.54 14.11
CA TYR A 44 -6.13 -2.68 12.66
C TYR A 44 -6.28 -4.16 12.26
N PRO A 45 -7.01 -4.45 11.16
CA PRO A 45 -7.06 -5.81 10.60
C PRO A 45 -5.68 -6.23 10.08
N ALA A 46 -5.58 -7.49 9.68
CA ALA A 46 -4.43 -7.94 8.88
C ALA A 46 -4.42 -7.19 7.55
N VAL A 47 -3.25 -6.69 7.17
CA VAL A 47 -3.08 -5.89 5.94
C VAL A 47 -1.88 -6.41 5.17
N MET A 48 -2.06 -6.61 3.87
CA MET A 48 -0.97 -6.86 2.94
C MET A 48 -0.96 -5.75 1.89
N LEU A 49 0.14 -5.03 1.79
CA LEU A 49 0.40 -4.06 0.74
C LEU A 49 1.33 -4.68 -0.29
N THR A 50 1.11 -4.38 -1.56
CA THR A 50 1.96 -4.86 -2.65
C THR A 50 2.47 -3.69 -3.47
N THR A 51 3.71 -3.77 -3.94
CA THR A 51 4.31 -2.74 -4.80
C THR A 51 5.37 -3.32 -5.72
N GLY A 52 5.55 -2.71 -6.87
CA GLY A 52 6.71 -2.94 -7.73
C GLY A 52 7.78 -1.89 -7.48
N MET A 53 9.04 -2.31 -7.40
CA MET A 53 10.17 -1.38 -7.18
C MET A 53 10.34 -0.39 -8.33
N ASN A 54 9.97 -0.78 -9.55
CA ASN A 54 10.07 0.02 -10.75
C ASN A 54 8.72 0.65 -11.15
N ASP A 55 7.81 0.85 -10.20
CA ASP A 55 6.52 1.48 -10.46
C ASP A 55 6.71 2.99 -10.67
N PRO A 56 6.45 3.52 -11.90
CA PRO A 56 6.60 4.94 -12.18
C PRO A 56 5.36 5.75 -11.80
N ARG A 57 4.22 5.11 -11.56
CA ARG A 57 2.94 5.78 -11.28
C ARG A 57 2.66 5.90 -9.79
N VAL A 58 2.85 4.79 -9.06
CA VAL A 58 2.72 4.74 -7.60
C VAL A 58 4.07 4.35 -7.04
N VAL A 59 4.85 5.34 -6.69
CA VAL A 59 6.23 5.15 -6.27
C VAL A 59 6.32 4.24 -5.03
N PRO A 60 7.26 3.28 -5.00
CA PRO A 60 7.29 2.20 -4.00
C PRO A 60 7.43 2.66 -2.55
N TRP A 61 7.92 3.88 -2.31
CA TRP A 61 7.99 4.41 -0.96
C TRP A 61 6.61 4.76 -0.36
N GLU A 62 5.55 4.92 -1.15
CA GLU A 62 4.21 5.21 -0.63
C GLU A 62 3.61 4.03 0.13
N PRO A 63 3.45 2.82 -0.49
CA PRO A 63 3.02 1.65 0.26
C PRO A 63 4.02 1.27 1.35
N GLY A 64 5.32 1.47 1.16
CA GLY A 64 6.34 1.25 2.18
C GLY A 64 6.11 2.10 3.44
N LYS A 65 5.85 3.40 3.28
CA LYS A 65 5.51 4.28 4.41
C LYS A 65 4.20 3.91 5.07
N MET A 66 3.18 3.54 4.28
CA MET A 66 1.90 3.12 4.83
C MET A 66 2.03 1.83 5.64
N ALA A 67 2.79 0.84 5.16
CA ALA A 67 3.11 -0.36 5.90
C ALA A 67 3.79 -0.05 7.23
N ALA A 68 4.86 0.73 7.21
CA ALA A 68 5.59 1.13 8.41
C ALA A 68 4.69 1.91 9.41
N ARG A 69 3.83 2.79 8.90
CA ARG A 69 2.89 3.56 9.73
C ARG A 69 1.86 2.66 10.42
N LEU A 70 1.30 1.69 9.69
CA LEU A 70 0.36 0.72 10.23
C LEU A 70 1.03 -0.23 11.22
N GLN A 71 2.25 -0.70 10.94
CA GLN A 71 3.04 -1.53 11.85
C GLN A 71 3.30 -0.83 13.18
N ALA A 72 3.68 0.45 13.14
CA ALA A 72 3.93 1.25 14.34
C ALA A 72 2.65 1.57 15.13
N ALA A 73 1.52 1.73 14.45
CA ALA A 73 0.26 2.17 15.07
C ALA A 73 -0.60 1.02 15.60
N SER A 74 -0.47 -0.18 15.02
CA SER A 74 -1.38 -1.29 15.30
C SER A 74 -1.15 -1.91 16.68
N ALA A 75 -2.21 -1.99 17.49
CA ALA A 75 -2.21 -2.67 18.79
C ALA A 75 -2.86 -4.07 18.73
N GLY A 76 -3.29 -4.54 17.58
CA GLY A 76 -4.11 -5.74 17.46
C GLY A 76 -3.35 -7.07 17.29
N GLY A 77 -2.03 -7.03 17.11
CA GLY A 77 -1.22 -8.23 16.85
C GLY A 77 -1.48 -8.89 15.48
N ARG A 78 -2.33 -8.31 14.64
CA ARG A 78 -2.55 -8.78 13.26
C ARG A 78 -1.39 -8.36 12.37
N PRO A 79 -0.96 -9.20 11.41
CA PRO A 79 0.18 -8.89 10.56
C PRO A 79 -0.10 -7.71 9.63
N VAL A 80 0.89 -6.84 9.49
CA VAL A 80 0.95 -5.83 8.44
C VAL A 80 2.19 -6.13 7.61
N LEU A 81 1.98 -6.56 6.38
CA LEU A 81 3.02 -7.03 5.47
C LEU A 81 3.17 -6.08 4.28
N LEU A 82 4.39 -5.96 3.80
CA LEU A 82 4.71 -5.31 2.53
C LEU A 82 5.39 -6.34 1.62
N ARG A 83 4.75 -6.66 0.50
CA ARG A 83 5.35 -7.45 -0.57
C ARG A 83 5.91 -6.53 -1.62
N VAL A 84 7.19 -6.66 -1.90
CA VAL A 84 7.89 -5.87 -2.92
C VAL A 84 8.31 -6.77 -4.08
N ASP A 85 7.87 -6.47 -5.29
CA ASP A 85 8.43 -7.05 -6.50
C ASP A 85 9.58 -6.16 -6.99
N TYR A 86 10.82 -6.65 -6.86
CA TYR A 86 12.01 -5.87 -7.19
C TYR A 86 12.22 -5.69 -8.71
N GLN A 87 11.53 -6.46 -9.55
CA GLN A 87 11.60 -6.37 -11.01
C GLN A 87 10.30 -5.80 -11.61
N GLY A 88 9.21 -5.80 -10.83
CA GLY A 88 7.89 -5.38 -11.27
C GLY A 88 7.73 -3.86 -11.32
N GLY A 89 6.84 -3.42 -12.23
CA GLY A 89 6.33 -2.07 -12.33
C GLY A 89 4.90 -1.97 -11.78
N HIS A 90 4.14 -1.01 -12.32
CA HIS A 90 2.75 -0.76 -11.92
C HIS A 90 1.84 -1.94 -12.24
N GLY A 91 1.24 -2.55 -11.22
CA GLY A 91 0.32 -3.68 -11.39
C GLY A 91 0.93 -4.88 -12.14
N LEU A 92 2.25 -5.07 -12.07
CA LEU A 92 3.02 -6.04 -12.86
C LEU A 92 2.95 -5.83 -14.38
N ILE A 93 2.64 -4.62 -14.85
CA ILE A 93 2.74 -4.28 -16.28
C ILE A 93 4.17 -4.59 -16.74
N GLY A 94 4.30 -5.43 -17.76
CA GLY A 94 5.58 -5.92 -18.26
C GLY A 94 6.15 -7.11 -17.47
N GLY A 95 5.47 -7.58 -16.42
CA GLY A 95 5.85 -8.77 -15.67
C GLY A 95 5.61 -10.07 -16.45
N THR A 96 6.36 -11.10 -16.09
CA THR A 96 6.18 -12.46 -16.64
C THR A 96 4.96 -13.14 -16.01
N LYS A 97 4.45 -14.18 -16.67
CA LYS A 97 3.39 -15.03 -16.12
C LYS A 97 3.78 -15.64 -14.78
N SER A 98 5.05 -16.00 -14.60
CA SER A 98 5.57 -16.52 -13.32
C SER A 98 5.45 -15.50 -12.20
N GLN A 99 5.88 -14.27 -12.44
CA GLN A 99 5.76 -13.17 -11.47
C GLN A 99 4.30 -12.89 -11.07
N MET A 100 3.38 -12.94 -12.04
CA MET A 100 1.95 -12.81 -11.77
C MET A 100 1.45 -13.96 -10.89
N ASN A 101 1.82 -15.19 -11.21
CA ASN A 101 1.43 -16.38 -10.43
C ASN A 101 1.98 -16.31 -9.00
N GLU A 102 3.22 -15.87 -8.82
CA GLU A 102 3.83 -15.68 -7.50
C GLU A 102 3.08 -14.61 -6.68
N LEU A 103 2.75 -13.47 -7.30
CA LEU A 103 1.95 -12.44 -6.62
C LEU A 103 0.59 -12.98 -6.17
N LEU A 104 -0.11 -13.68 -7.06
CA LEU A 104 -1.41 -14.27 -6.74
C LEU A 104 -1.29 -15.34 -5.65
N ALA A 105 -0.26 -16.18 -5.68
CA ALA A 105 0.00 -17.18 -4.67
C ALA A 105 0.21 -16.53 -3.29
N ASP A 106 1.04 -15.48 -3.21
CA ASP A 106 1.29 -14.75 -1.97
C ASP A 106 0.01 -14.09 -1.43
N GLN A 107 -0.78 -13.46 -2.30
CA GLN A 107 -2.03 -12.82 -1.91
C GLN A 107 -3.06 -13.83 -1.40
N TRP A 108 -3.26 -14.93 -2.10
CA TRP A 108 -4.19 -15.98 -1.69
C TRP A 108 -3.72 -16.69 -0.41
N SER A 109 -2.43 -16.97 -0.28
CA SER A 109 -1.87 -17.54 0.95
C SER A 109 -2.11 -16.64 2.15
N PHE A 110 -1.93 -15.33 1.99
CA PHE A 110 -2.22 -14.36 3.04
C PHE A 110 -3.71 -14.34 3.42
N ILE A 111 -4.61 -14.35 2.43
CA ILE A 111 -6.05 -14.35 2.68
C ILE A 111 -6.46 -15.63 3.42
N LEU A 112 -6.05 -16.80 2.92
CA LEU A 112 -6.37 -18.09 3.52
C LEU A 112 -5.79 -18.23 4.93
N TRP A 113 -4.55 -17.78 5.14
CA TRP A 113 -3.97 -17.68 6.49
C TRP A 113 -4.84 -16.85 7.43
N GLN A 114 -5.23 -15.64 7.02
CA GLN A 114 -5.97 -14.71 7.89
C GLN A 114 -7.44 -15.08 8.09
N THR A 115 -8.01 -15.89 7.20
CA THR A 115 -9.37 -16.42 7.32
C THR A 115 -9.42 -17.75 8.09
N GLY A 116 -8.28 -18.30 8.49
CA GLY A 116 -8.22 -19.47 9.38
C GLY A 116 -8.18 -20.81 8.66
N ASP A 117 -7.85 -20.84 7.35
CA ASP A 117 -7.68 -22.09 6.63
C ASP A 117 -6.54 -22.90 7.25
N PRO A 118 -6.77 -24.16 7.69
CA PRO A 118 -5.79 -24.94 8.45
C PRO A 118 -4.54 -25.32 7.64
N GLU A 119 -4.65 -25.42 6.30
CA GLU A 119 -3.52 -25.74 5.43
C GLU A 119 -2.55 -24.56 5.24
N PHE A 120 -3.02 -23.34 5.51
CA PHE A 120 -2.27 -22.10 5.33
C PHE A 120 -1.81 -21.45 6.65
N GLN A 121 -1.88 -22.17 7.77
CA GLN A 121 -1.36 -21.64 9.02
C GLN A 121 0.17 -21.76 9.08
N PRO A 122 0.89 -20.78 9.68
CA PRO A 122 2.34 -20.87 9.89
C PRO A 122 2.69 -22.14 10.66
N ARG A 123 3.67 -22.88 10.18
CA ARG A 123 4.23 -24.03 10.90
C ARG A 123 5.27 -23.50 11.86
N HIS A 124 5.10 -23.80 13.13
CA HIS A 124 6.06 -23.48 14.19
C HIS A 124 7.20 -24.48 14.21
#